data_fbf5aee0798a76554209ce361196d79a
#
_entry.id   fbf5aee0798a76554209ce361196d79a
#
_cell.length_a   1.000
_cell.length_b   1.000
_cell.length_c   1.000
_cell.angle_alpha   90.00
_cell.angle_beta   90.00
_cell.angle_gamma   90.00
#
_symmetry.space_group_name_H-M   'P 1'
#
loop_
_entity.id
_entity.type
_entity.pdbx_description
1 polymer ?
#
loop_
_entity_poly.entity_id
_entity_poly.type
_entity_poly.pdbx_seq_one_letter_code
_entity_poly.pdbx_strand_id
1 'polypeptide(L)'
;MPKPQLLETFPNPYAGRDYEIHMDCPEFTSLCPLGGIEGDASDLAALEGGAPDFATMRITYFPGESCVELKSLKLYLWSFRNDGIFYERAVNRILDDLVERVNPKWMRVVGDFNLRGGIKSVITASSGTRPASQDL
;
A
#
# COMPACT_ATOMS: atom_id res chain seq x y z
N MET A 1 -11.93 -3.87 7.43
CA MET A 1 -10.57 -3.80 8.00
C MET A 1 -9.59 -4.50 7.08
N PRO A 2 -8.45 -3.91 6.82
CA PRO A 2 -7.41 -4.60 6.07
C PRO A 2 -7.04 -5.90 6.77
N LYS A 3 -6.62 -6.88 5.99
CA LYS A 3 -6.36 -8.23 6.51
C LYS A 3 -4.91 -8.65 6.27
N PRO A 4 -3.97 -8.18 7.11
CA PRO A 4 -2.56 -8.53 6.93
C PRO A 4 -2.30 -10.04 7.05
N GLN A 5 -3.18 -10.78 7.71
CA GLN A 5 -3.05 -12.23 7.81
C GLN A 5 -3.16 -12.92 6.45
N LEU A 6 -3.65 -12.23 5.42
CA LEU A 6 -3.68 -12.80 4.08
C LEU A 6 -2.31 -12.85 3.42
N LEU A 7 -1.38 -12.00 3.87
CA LEU A 7 -0.05 -11.92 3.26
C LEU A 7 0.74 -13.20 3.49
N GLU A 8 1.30 -13.72 2.41
CA GLU A 8 2.17 -14.89 2.45
C GLU A 8 3.51 -14.56 1.84
N THR A 9 4.52 -15.33 2.21
CA THR A 9 5.87 -15.13 1.74
C THR A 9 6.44 -16.45 1.24
N PHE A 10 7.54 -16.35 0.50
CA PHE A 10 8.32 -17.52 0.10
C PHE A 10 9.80 -17.21 0.31
N PRO A 11 10.66 -18.23 0.45
CA PRO A 11 12.07 -18.00 0.69
C PRO A 11 12.72 -17.25 -0.47
N ASN A 12 13.54 -16.25 -0.14
CA ASN A 12 14.27 -15.50 -1.14
C ASN A 12 15.34 -16.41 -1.76
N PRO A 13 15.26 -16.70 -3.08
CA PRO A 13 16.21 -17.60 -3.70
C PRO A 13 17.63 -17.04 -3.83
N TYR A 14 17.79 -15.73 -3.63
CA TYR A 14 19.10 -15.06 -3.74
C TYR A 14 19.37 -14.21 -2.51
N ALA A 15 19.18 -14.79 -1.33
CA ALA A 15 19.31 -14.04 -0.07
C ALA A 15 20.71 -13.47 0.14
N GLY A 16 21.73 -14.00 -0.55
CA GLY A 16 23.09 -13.54 -0.42
C GLY A 16 23.44 -12.30 -1.23
N ARG A 17 22.51 -11.75 -1.98
CA ARG A 17 22.77 -10.53 -2.77
C ARG A 17 21.67 -9.52 -2.59
N ASP A 18 22.00 -8.27 -2.83
CA ASP A 18 21.00 -7.21 -2.82
C ASP A 18 20.44 -7.04 -4.24
N TYR A 19 19.14 -7.08 -4.34
CA TYR A 19 18.47 -6.76 -5.58
C TYR A 19 17.11 -6.15 -5.27
N GLU A 20 16.59 -5.42 -6.22
CA GLU A 20 15.38 -4.65 -6.01
C GLU A 20 14.19 -5.32 -6.68
N ILE A 21 13.09 -5.40 -5.96
CA ILE A 21 11.80 -5.83 -6.50
C ILE A 21 10.90 -4.61 -6.52
N HIS A 22 10.27 -4.36 -7.66
CA HIS A 22 9.33 -3.26 -7.81
C HIS A 22 8.02 -3.80 -8.35
N MET A 23 6.90 -3.39 -7.73
CA MET A 23 5.58 -3.82 -8.13
C MET A 23 4.67 -2.61 -8.26
N ASP A 24 3.99 -2.53 -9.39
CA ASP A 24 2.94 -1.54 -9.60
C ASP A 24 1.60 -2.22 -9.41
N CYS A 25 0.78 -1.66 -8.53
CA CYS A 25 -0.53 -2.21 -8.20
C CYS A 25 -1.58 -1.14 -8.52
N PRO A 26 -2.06 -1.08 -9.77
CA PRO A 26 -2.89 0.04 -10.23
C PRO A 26 -4.36 -0.03 -9.83
N GLU A 27 -4.77 -1.12 -9.19
CA GLU A 27 -6.19 -1.32 -8.90
C GLU A 27 -6.54 -1.17 -7.42
N PHE A 28 -5.75 -0.39 -6.68
CA PHE A 28 -6.04 -0.20 -5.26
C PHE A 28 -7.31 0.65 -5.10
N THR A 29 -8.17 0.23 -4.17
CA THR A 29 -9.42 0.94 -3.87
C THR A 29 -9.64 0.96 -2.36
N SER A 30 -10.12 2.08 -1.87
CA SER A 30 -10.60 2.22 -0.50
C SER A 30 -11.76 3.21 -0.50
N LEU A 31 -12.31 3.51 0.67
CA LEU A 31 -13.39 4.46 0.79
C LEU A 31 -12.90 5.73 1.49
N CYS A 32 -13.50 6.86 1.14
CA CYS A 32 -13.23 8.10 1.85
C CYS A 32 -13.78 8.00 3.26
N PRO A 33 -12.95 8.17 4.30
CA PRO A 33 -13.41 8.01 5.67
C PRO A 33 -14.33 9.13 6.13
N LEU A 34 -14.38 10.24 5.41
CA LEU A 34 -15.28 11.33 5.73
C LEU A 34 -16.71 11.02 5.34
N GLY A 35 -16.90 9.93 4.60
CA GLY A 35 -18.23 9.51 4.25
C GLY A 35 -19.02 9.21 5.51
N GLY A 36 -20.14 9.89 5.69
CA GLY A 36 -20.96 9.68 6.86
C GLY A 36 -20.46 10.32 8.13
N ILE A 37 -19.33 11.04 8.10
CA ILE A 37 -18.86 11.70 9.32
C ILE A 37 -19.42 13.10 9.33
N GLU A 38 -18.67 14.06 8.96
CA GLU A 38 -19.12 15.41 8.99
C GLU A 38 -19.53 15.90 7.65
N GLY A 39 -19.87 14.97 6.83
CA GLY A 39 -20.25 15.31 5.49
C GLY A 39 -21.32 16.38 5.48
N ASP A 40 -21.20 17.28 4.60
CA ASP A 40 -22.26 18.17 4.29
C ASP A 40 -23.48 17.33 4.00
N ALA A 41 -24.60 17.64 4.57
CA ALA A 41 -25.80 16.87 4.36
C ALA A 41 -26.18 16.74 2.89
N SER A 42 -25.67 17.62 2.06
CA SER A 42 -25.90 17.55 0.64
C SER A 42 -24.95 16.60 -0.07
N ASP A 43 -23.93 16.10 0.60
CA ASP A 43 -22.99 15.18 0.01
C ASP A 43 -23.48 13.74 0.21
N LEU A 44 -24.19 13.25 -0.78
CA LEU A 44 -24.76 11.91 -0.70
C LEU A 44 -23.71 10.82 -0.64
N ALA A 45 -22.56 11.04 -1.28
CA ALA A 45 -21.50 10.05 -1.24
C ALA A 45 -20.98 9.89 0.19
N ALA A 46 -20.85 10.99 0.91
CA ALA A 46 -20.44 10.96 2.29
C ALA A 46 -21.48 10.23 3.15
N LEU A 47 -22.76 10.47 2.89
CA LEU A 47 -23.82 9.85 3.65
C LEU A 47 -23.90 8.35 3.41
N GLU A 48 -23.41 7.88 2.26
CA GLU A 48 -23.45 6.48 1.92
C GLU A 48 -22.16 5.74 2.28
N GLY A 49 -21.36 6.29 3.16
CA GLY A 49 -20.15 5.63 3.57
C GLY A 49 -18.92 6.03 2.77
N GLY A 50 -19.07 7.09 1.99
CA GLY A 50 -17.98 7.65 1.25
C GLY A 50 -17.88 7.15 -0.18
N ALA A 51 -17.29 7.98 -1.01
CA ALA A 51 -17.00 7.62 -2.38
C ALA A 51 -15.74 6.75 -2.43
N PRO A 52 -15.63 5.87 -3.42
CA PRO A 52 -14.42 5.09 -3.55
C PRO A 52 -13.24 5.97 -3.97
N ASP A 53 -12.09 5.68 -3.39
CA ASP A 53 -10.81 6.26 -3.76
C ASP A 53 -10.05 5.22 -4.55
N PHE A 54 -9.35 5.66 -5.59
CA PHE A 54 -8.56 4.78 -6.43
C PHE A 54 -7.11 5.25 -6.44
N ALA A 55 -6.20 4.29 -6.47
CA ALA A 55 -4.78 4.61 -6.47
C ALA A 55 -3.98 3.52 -7.17
N THR A 56 -2.79 3.91 -7.60
CA THR A 56 -1.74 2.97 -7.92
C THR A 56 -0.82 2.89 -6.71
N MET A 57 -0.67 1.71 -6.14
CA MET A 57 0.33 1.48 -5.10
C MET A 57 1.59 0.98 -5.77
N ARG A 58 2.71 1.67 -5.52
CA ARG A 58 4.01 1.25 -6.03
C ARG A 58 4.84 0.80 -4.85
N ILE A 59 5.23 -0.45 -4.88
CA ILE A 59 5.96 -1.07 -3.78
C ILE A 59 7.33 -1.47 -4.30
N THR A 60 8.37 -0.95 -3.65
CA THR A 60 9.76 -1.24 -4.01
C THR A 60 10.47 -1.74 -2.77
N TYR A 61 11.17 -2.87 -2.87
CA TYR A 61 11.89 -3.36 -1.71
C TYR A 61 13.11 -4.21 -2.08
N PHE A 62 14.01 -4.30 -1.12
CA PHE A 62 15.16 -5.20 -1.19
C PHE A 62 14.88 -6.34 -0.23
N PRO A 63 14.64 -7.57 -0.72
CA PRO A 63 14.27 -8.66 0.15
C PRO A 63 15.44 -9.11 1.03
N GLY A 64 15.10 -9.54 2.24
CA GLY A 64 16.02 -10.22 3.14
C GLY A 64 15.91 -11.72 2.90
N GLU A 65 15.42 -12.45 3.91
CA GLU A 65 15.27 -13.91 3.82
C GLU A 65 14.03 -14.34 3.06
N SER A 66 13.08 -13.46 2.84
CA SER A 66 11.83 -13.84 2.19
C SER A 66 11.34 -12.77 1.22
N CYS A 67 10.48 -13.20 0.30
CA CYS A 67 9.80 -12.33 -0.67
C CYS A 67 8.30 -12.46 -0.45
N VAL A 68 7.56 -11.40 -0.79
CA VAL A 68 6.10 -11.46 -0.71
C VAL A 68 5.53 -12.25 -1.88
N GLU A 69 4.53 -13.05 -1.62
CA GLU A 69 3.85 -13.82 -2.64
C GLU A 69 2.77 -12.95 -3.28
N LEU A 70 2.75 -12.87 -4.62
CA LEU A 70 1.97 -11.86 -5.34
C LEU A 70 0.47 -12.04 -5.24
N LYS A 71 -0.02 -13.29 -5.27
CA LYS A 71 -1.46 -13.51 -5.16
C LYS A 71 -1.97 -13.06 -3.79
N SER A 72 -1.21 -13.36 -2.74
CA SER A 72 -1.57 -12.93 -1.39
C SER A 72 -1.53 -11.42 -1.26
N LEU A 73 -0.57 -10.77 -1.91
CA LEU A 73 -0.50 -9.32 -1.93
C LEU A 73 -1.74 -8.73 -2.58
N LYS A 74 -2.17 -9.31 -3.71
CA LYS A 74 -3.39 -8.85 -4.38
C LYS A 74 -4.59 -8.94 -3.45
N LEU A 75 -4.75 -10.06 -2.77
CA LEU A 75 -5.88 -10.26 -1.87
C LEU A 75 -5.80 -9.30 -0.67
N TYR A 76 -4.59 -9.09 -0.16
CA TYR A 76 -4.39 -8.14 0.93
C TYR A 76 -4.79 -6.72 0.51
N LEU A 77 -4.34 -6.26 -0.64
CA LEU A 77 -4.68 -4.92 -1.12
C LEU A 77 -6.18 -4.79 -1.37
N TRP A 78 -6.82 -5.86 -1.87
CA TRP A 78 -8.27 -5.86 -2.04
C TRP A 78 -9.02 -5.75 -0.72
N SER A 79 -8.40 -6.17 0.38
CA SER A 79 -9.08 -6.10 1.68
C SER A 79 -9.32 -4.68 2.15
N PHE A 80 -8.76 -3.68 1.48
CA PHE A 80 -8.99 -2.28 1.80
C PHE A 80 -10.24 -1.70 1.15
N ARG A 81 -10.82 -2.40 0.18
CA ARG A 81 -11.80 -1.80 -0.72
C ARG A 81 -13.06 -1.25 -0.04
N ASN A 82 -13.42 -1.80 1.10
CA ASN A 82 -14.61 -1.37 1.83
C ASN A 82 -14.28 -0.62 3.11
N ASP A 83 -13.02 -0.25 3.29
CA ASP A 83 -12.58 0.44 4.50
C ASP A 83 -12.48 1.93 4.26
N GLY A 84 -13.07 2.70 5.17
CA GLY A 84 -12.88 4.14 5.21
C GLY A 84 -11.53 4.45 5.81
N ILE A 85 -10.61 4.95 5.01
CA ILE A 85 -9.25 5.18 5.45
C ILE A 85 -8.64 6.36 4.70
N PHE A 86 -7.96 7.24 5.43
CA PHE A 86 -7.24 8.35 4.80
C PHE A 86 -6.03 7.85 4.02
N TYR A 87 -5.61 8.60 3.01
CA TYR A 87 -4.49 8.23 2.14
C TYR A 87 -3.22 7.97 2.93
N GLU A 88 -2.91 8.87 3.86
CA GLU A 88 -1.70 8.77 4.68
C GLU A 88 -1.70 7.48 5.50
N ARG A 89 -2.85 7.14 6.04
CA ARG A 89 -2.97 5.93 6.84
C ARG A 89 -2.89 4.67 5.99
N ALA A 90 -3.51 4.70 4.82
CA ALA A 90 -3.50 3.55 3.93
C ALA A 90 -2.07 3.19 3.52
N VAL A 91 -1.29 4.17 3.09
CA VAL A 91 0.08 3.93 2.65
C VAL A 91 0.96 3.44 3.79
N ASN A 92 0.87 4.08 4.95
CA ASN A 92 1.67 3.68 6.10
C ASN A 92 1.25 2.32 6.64
N ARG A 93 -0.05 2.00 6.61
CA ARG A 93 -0.54 0.69 7.01
C ARG A 93 0.00 -0.42 6.10
N ILE A 94 0.00 -0.16 4.79
CA ILE A 94 0.54 -1.14 3.84
C ILE A 94 2.02 -1.36 4.09
N LEU A 95 2.77 -0.28 4.32
CA LEU A 95 4.18 -0.39 4.63
C LEU A 95 4.40 -1.23 5.89
N ASP A 96 3.70 -0.91 6.96
CA ASP A 96 3.88 -1.60 8.24
C ASP A 96 3.53 -3.08 8.13
N ASP A 97 2.42 -3.41 7.49
CA ASP A 97 1.99 -4.80 7.35
C ASP A 97 2.99 -5.60 6.52
N LEU A 98 3.49 -5.02 5.44
CA LEU A 98 4.46 -5.69 4.59
C LEU A 98 5.81 -5.84 5.28
N VAL A 99 6.28 -4.82 5.98
CA VAL A 99 7.54 -4.89 6.71
C VAL A 99 7.49 -5.98 7.77
N GLU A 100 6.39 -6.04 8.50
CA GLU A 100 6.25 -7.08 9.53
C GLU A 100 6.25 -8.47 8.92
N ARG A 101 5.60 -8.66 7.79
CA ARG A 101 5.44 -9.98 7.20
C ARG A 101 6.65 -10.43 6.41
N VAL A 102 7.26 -9.53 5.66
CA VAL A 102 8.35 -9.85 4.72
C VAL A 102 9.72 -9.64 5.35
N ASN A 103 9.82 -8.72 6.30
CA ASN A 103 11.08 -8.33 6.93
C ASN A 103 12.16 -7.97 5.89
N PRO A 104 11.89 -7.00 5.03
CA PRO A 104 12.84 -6.60 3.98
C PRO A 104 14.00 -5.81 4.58
N LYS A 105 15.10 -5.73 3.83
CA LYS A 105 16.20 -4.84 4.20
C LYS A 105 15.78 -3.39 4.10
N TRP A 106 14.95 -3.09 3.14
CA TRP A 106 14.39 -1.76 2.91
C TRP A 106 13.11 -1.91 2.08
N MET A 107 12.16 -1.03 2.33
CA MET A 107 10.93 -1.00 1.55
C MET A 107 10.41 0.42 1.45
N ARG A 108 9.86 0.74 0.30
CA ARG A 108 9.16 1.99 0.07
C ARG A 108 7.78 1.68 -0.53
N VAL A 109 6.76 2.33 -0.02
CA VAL A 109 5.42 2.26 -0.57
C VAL A 109 5.02 3.67 -1.00
N VAL A 110 4.59 3.79 -2.24
CA VAL A 110 4.09 5.04 -2.80
C VAL A 110 2.64 4.84 -3.17
N GLY A 111 1.77 5.65 -2.59
CA GLY A 111 0.37 5.68 -2.99
C GLY A 111 0.15 6.86 -3.91
N ASP A 112 -0.10 6.58 -5.17
CA ASP A 112 -0.38 7.58 -6.19
C ASP A 112 -1.87 7.59 -6.41
N PHE A 113 -2.57 8.53 -5.74
CA PHE A 113 -4.02 8.56 -5.72
C PHE A 113 -4.56 9.36 -6.90
N ASN A 114 -5.69 8.91 -7.43
CA ASN A 114 -6.33 9.61 -8.53
C ASN A 114 -6.78 11.00 -8.10
N LEU A 115 -6.82 11.88 -9.07
CA LEU A 115 -7.25 13.28 -8.85
C LEU A 115 -8.61 13.29 -8.16
N ARG A 116 -8.72 14.07 -7.11
CA ARG A 116 -9.97 14.20 -6.38
C ARG A 116 -10.14 15.63 -5.89
N GLY A 117 -11.28 16.23 -6.22
CA GLY A 117 -11.50 17.61 -5.84
C GLY A 117 -10.46 18.56 -6.41
N GLY A 118 -9.87 18.22 -7.54
CA GLY A 118 -8.83 19.04 -8.13
C GLY A 118 -7.45 18.87 -7.51
N ILE A 119 -7.31 17.95 -6.55
CA ILE A 119 -6.04 17.73 -5.85
C ILE A 119 -5.49 16.34 -6.17
N LYS A 120 -4.25 16.33 -6.62
CA LYS A 120 -3.50 15.09 -6.85
C LYS A 120 -2.61 14.85 -5.64
N SER A 121 -2.76 13.68 -5.01
CA SER A 121 -2.01 13.35 -3.80
C SER A 121 -1.12 12.14 -4.02
N VAL A 122 0.13 12.26 -3.61
CA VAL A 122 1.08 11.16 -3.66
C VAL A 122 1.70 11.04 -2.26
N ILE A 123 1.55 9.88 -1.65
CA ILE A 123 2.06 9.63 -0.30
C ILE A 123 3.18 8.62 -0.41
N THR A 124 4.34 8.94 0.14
CA THR A 124 5.51 8.06 0.11
C THR A 124 5.97 7.76 1.52
N ALA A 125 6.14 6.49 1.84
CA ALA A 125 6.64 6.07 3.14
C ALA A 125 7.67 4.97 2.94
N SER A 126 8.70 4.93 3.78
CA SER A 126 9.75 3.92 3.67
C SER A 126 10.20 3.45 5.03
N SER A 127 10.84 2.28 5.05
CA SER A 127 11.34 1.66 6.27
C SER A 127 12.66 0.94 5.96
N GLY A 128 13.58 0.98 6.91
CA GLY A 128 14.88 0.34 6.78
C GLY A 128 15.91 1.23 6.12
N THR A 129 17.06 0.65 5.83
CA THR A 129 18.15 1.36 5.15
C THR A 129 18.33 0.77 3.76
N ARG A 130 18.18 1.61 2.75
CA ARG A 130 18.33 1.15 1.38
C ARG A 130 19.77 0.76 1.13
N PRO A 131 20.04 -0.46 0.63
CA PRO A 131 21.40 -0.86 0.28
C PRO A 131 21.99 0.07 -0.78
N ALA A 132 23.29 0.26 -0.74
CA ALA A 132 23.97 1.11 -1.69
C ALA A 132 23.78 0.56 -3.10
N SER A 133 23.64 1.47 -4.06
CA SER A 133 23.51 1.07 -5.45
C SER A 133 24.76 0.35 -5.91
N GLN A 134 24.57 -0.77 -6.61
CA GLN A 134 25.66 -1.49 -7.24
C GLN A 134 25.86 -1.02 -8.69
N ASP A 135 25.01 -0.16 -9.17
CA ASP A 135 25.07 0.35 -10.53
C ASP A 135 26.03 1.51 -10.63
N LEU A 136 26.92 1.42 -11.55
CA LEU A 136 27.89 2.48 -11.76
C LEU A 136 27.97 2.84 -13.23
#